data_6be0c0066e963a8127040f417adda9cc
#
_entry.id   6be0c0066e963a8127040f417adda9cc
#
_cell.length_a   1.000
_cell.length_b   1.000
_cell.length_c   1.000
_cell.angle_alpha   90.00
_cell.angle_beta   90.00
_cell.angle_gamma   90.00
#
_symmetry.space_group_name_H-M   'P 1'
#
loop_
_entity.id
_entity.type
_entity.pdbx_description
1 polymer ?
#
loop_
_entity_poly.entity_id
_entity_poly.type
_entity_poly.pdbx_seq_one_letter_code
_entity_poly.pdbx_strand_id
1 'polypeptide(L)'
;MQLKPLTRGITGVIPGGISVIDFAIVAQTDQISAKEILNVLVANKIGSFEGENVNFNPEDKLKAALFAISQGAPIDDVSIYLNWRDFEGLVAEILESKNFDIIKNLVLTKPRMEIDVIGINHGVAVLIDCKHWKRMSSSALREIVKKQVARVKHYVEKTQGAIIAVPAIVTLYQEEISFIDNVPIIPILQFSSFLDEFYGNLDDLKTIET
;
A
#
# COMPACT_ATOMS: atom_id res chain seq x y z
N MET A 1 12.89 -21.30 -4.19
CA MET A 1 11.99 -20.58 -5.13
C MET A 1 12.82 -19.65 -6.01
N GLN A 2 12.54 -19.63 -7.31
CA GLN A 2 13.26 -18.77 -8.26
C GLN A 2 12.58 -17.40 -8.33
N LEU A 3 13.34 -16.31 -8.12
CA LEU A 3 12.79 -14.93 -8.07
C LEU A 3 12.22 -14.45 -9.41
N LYS A 4 12.90 -14.74 -10.54
CA LYS A 4 12.43 -14.30 -11.86
C LYS A 4 11.05 -14.85 -12.23
N PRO A 5 10.77 -16.16 -12.11
CA PRO A 5 9.42 -16.69 -12.33
C PRO A 5 8.38 -16.11 -11.36
N LEU A 6 8.72 -15.92 -10.09
CA LEU A 6 7.82 -15.27 -9.13
C LEU A 6 7.47 -13.86 -9.58
N THR A 7 8.46 -13.04 -9.94
CA THR A 7 8.24 -11.65 -10.38
C THR A 7 7.38 -11.57 -11.64
N ARG A 8 7.64 -12.43 -12.65
CA ARG A 8 6.81 -12.49 -13.87
C ARG A 8 5.41 -12.99 -13.57
N GLY A 9 5.28 -13.96 -12.67
CA GLY A 9 4.01 -14.53 -12.21
C GLY A 9 3.04 -13.52 -11.60
N ILE A 10 3.53 -12.35 -11.14
CA ILE A 10 2.67 -11.26 -10.63
C ILE A 10 1.61 -10.84 -11.65
N THR A 11 1.92 -10.93 -12.96
CA THR A 11 0.94 -10.65 -14.04
C THR A 11 -0.22 -11.65 -14.03
N GLY A 12 0.01 -12.89 -13.59
CA GLY A 12 -1.00 -13.93 -13.46
C GLY A 12 -1.82 -13.86 -12.18
N VAL A 13 -1.44 -13.00 -11.23
CA VAL A 13 -2.24 -12.73 -10.02
C VAL A 13 -3.35 -11.75 -10.40
N ILE A 14 -4.47 -12.31 -10.84
CA ILE A 14 -5.64 -11.56 -11.32
C ILE A 14 -6.91 -12.08 -10.62
N PRO A 15 -7.90 -11.21 -10.35
CA PRO A 15 -9.19 -11.64 -9.84
C PRO A 15 -9.84 -12.69 -10.76
N GLY A 16 -10.46 -13.71 -10.18
CA GLY A 16 -11.10 -14.81 -10.92
C GLY A 16 -10.22 -16.04 -11.11
N GLY A 17 -8.95 -15.98 -10.70
CA GLY A 17 -8.08 -17.15 -10.62
C GLY A 17 -7.30 -17.49 -11.88
N ILE A 18 -6.35 -18.42 -11.70
CA ILE A 18 -5.49 -18.94 -12.76
C ILE A 18 -5.18 -20.41 -12.52
N SER A 19 -5.09 -21.21 -13.59
CA SER A 19 -4.61 -22.59 -13.51
C SER A 19 -3.08 -22.63 -13.35
N VAL A 20 -2.56 -23.77 -12.83
CA VAL A 20 -1.11 -24.01 -12.77
C VAL A 20 -0.46 -23.92 -14.15
N ILE A 21 -1.15 -24.41 -15.19
CA ILE A 21 -0.65 -24.41 -16.57
C ILE A 21 -0.52 -22.97 -17.10
N ASP A 22 -1.56 -22.17 -16.94
CA ASP A 22 -1.56 -20.77 -17.40
C ASP A 22 -0.57 -19.93 -16.59
N PHE A 23 -0.47 -20.17 -15.28
CA PHE A 23 0.53 -19.52 -14.44
C PHE A 23 1.97 -19.85 -14.88
N ALA A 24 2.23 -21.10 -15.27
CA ALA A 24 3.54 -21.52 -15.79
C ALA A 24 3.93 -20.76 -17.07
N ILE A 25 2.94 -20.52 -17.96
CA ILE A 25 3.13 -19.74 -19.18
C ILE A 25 3.46 -18.28 -18.83
N VAL A 26 2.66 -17.66 -17.96
CA VAL A 26 2.85 -16.24 -17.54
C VAL A 26 4.18 -16.05 -16.80
N ALA A 27 4.50 -16.95 -15.88
CA ALA A 27 5.74 -16.91 -15.11
C ALA A 27 6.98 -17.33 -15.93
N GLN A 28 6.79 -17.84 -17.15
CA GLN A 28 7.83 -18.38 -18.03
C GLN A 28 8.68 -19.44 -17.32
N THR A 29 8.01 -20.45 -16.76
CA THR A 29 8.63 -21.56 -16.00
C THR A 29 7.92 -22.87 -16.32
N ASP A 30 8.44 -24.00 -15.79
CA ASP A 30 7.78 -25.28 -15.85
C ASP A 30 6.62 -25.38 -14.84
N GLN A 31 5.74 -26.37 -15.03
CA GLN A 31 4.54 -26.54 -14.20
C GLN A 31 4.86 -26.92 -12.74
N ILE A 32 5.99 -27.59 -12.49
CA ILE A 32 6.40 -27.97 -11.14
C ILE A 32 6.78 -26.70 -10.37
N SER A 33 7.65 -25.90 -10.96
CA SER A 33 8.06 -24.61 -10.39
C SER A 33 6.87 -23.63 -10.25
N ALA A 34 5.95 -23.61 -11.21
CA ALA A 34 4.71 -22.82 -11.14
C ALA A 34 3.85 -23.22 -9.94
N LYS A 35 3.64 -24.53 -9.74
CA LYS A 35 2.88 -25.07 -8.60
C LYS A 35 3.55 -24.74 -7.26
N GLU A 36 4.87 -24.83 -7.19
CA GLU A 36 5.62 -24.44 -5.99
C GLU A 36 5.42 -22.94 -5.65
N ILE A 37 5.49 -22.07 -6.65
CA ILE A 37 5.26 -20.63 -6.45
C ILE A 37 3.84 -20.37 -5.96
N LEU A 38 2.83 -20.96 -6.59
CA LEU A 38 1.43 -20.81 -6.19
C LEU A 38 1.18 -21.35 -4.77
N ASN A 39 1.78 -22.50 -4.41
CA ASN A 39 1.71 -23.02 -3.05
C ASN A 39 2.31 -22.04 -2.03
N VAL A 40 3.45 -21.42 -2.35
CA VAL A 40 4.10 -20.44 -1.47
C VAL A 40 3.25 -19.17 -1.34
N LEU A 41 2.65 -18.68 -2.43
CA LEU A 41 1.73 -17.53 -2.37
C LEU A 41 0.56 -17.81 -1.46
N VAL A 42 -0.13 -18.95 -1.64
CA VAL A 42 -1.30 -19.35 -0.82
C VAL A 42 -0.90 -19.56 0.65
N ALA A 43 0.26 -20.16 0.93
CA ALA A 43 0.77 -20.30 2.29
C ALA A 43 1.02 -18.94 2.98
N ASN A 44 1.29 -17.88 2.19
CA ASN A 44 1.43 -16.51 2.66
C ASN A 44 0.11 -15.70 2.57
N LYS A 45 -1.03 -16.37 2.48
CA LYS A 45 -2.37 -15.77 2.42
C LYS A 45 -2.59 -14.89 1.17
N ILE A 46 -1.92 -15.22 0.07
CA ILE A 46 -2.06 -14.58 -1.23
C ILE A 46 -2.79 -15.57 -2.15
N GLY A 47 -4.10 -15.37 -2.31
CA GLY A 47 -4.98 -16.30 -3.01
C GLY A 47 -5.37 -17.54 -2.20
N SER A 48 -6.20 -18.36 -2.80
CA SER A 48 -6.69 -19.65 -2.24
C SER A 48 -6.89 -20.66 -3.35
N PHE A 49 -6.63 -21.94 -3.07
CA PHE A 49 -6.92 -23.02 -4.01
C PHE A 49 -8.43 -23.28 -4.10
N GLU A 50 -8.92 -23.38 -5.34
CA GLU A 50 -10.25 -23.84 -5.67
C GLU A 50 -10.14 -24.90 -6.78
N GLY A 51 -10.15 -26.16 -6.42
CA GLY A 51 -9.84 -27.28 -7.32
C GLY A 51 -8.39 -27.20 -7.82
N GLU A 52 -8.22 -27.14 -9.15
CA GLU A 52 -6.90 -27.01 -9.81
C GLU A 52 -6.46 -25.55 -10.04
N ASN A 53 -7.32 -24.58 -9.72
CA ASN A 53 -7.05 -23.17 -9.90
C ASN A 53 -6.68 -22.50 -8.56
N VAL A 54 -5.97 -21.38 -8.66
CA VAL A 54 -5.77 -20.47 -7.55
C VAL A 54 -6.58 -19.21 -7.81
N ASN A 55 -7.52 -18.89 -6.94
CA ASN A 55 -8.30 -17.65 -6.97
C ASN A 55 -7.60 -16.54 -6.20
N PHE A 56 -7.63 -15.35 -6.75
CA PHE A 56 -7.03 -14.15 -6.18
C PHE A 56 -8.05 -13.04 -5.99
N ASN A 57 -7.91 -12.28 -4.91
CA ASN A 57 -8.63 -11.03 -4.69
C ASN A 57 -7.92 -9.86 -5.41
N PRO A 58 -8.58 -8.70 -5.60
CA PRO A 58 -7.97 -7.53 -6.23
C PRO A 58 -6.66 -7.08 -5.59
N GLU A 59 -6.52 -7.22 -4.26
CA GLU A 59 -5.35 -6.81 -3.48
C GLU A 59 -4.19 -7.81 -3.55
N ASP A 60 -4.44 -9.06 -3.95
CA ASP A 60 -3.43 -10.14 -3.92
C ASP A 60 -2.27 -9.89 -4.88
N LYS A 61 -2.52 -9.18 -5.97
CA LYS A 61 -1.47 -8.79 -6.92
C LYS A 61 -0.38 -7.95 -6.25
N LEU A 62 -0.78 -6.98 -5.44
CA LEU A 62 0.17 -6.14 -4.73
C LEU A 62 0.82 -6.89 -3.57
N LYS A 63 0.08 -7.75 -2.86
CA LYS A 63 0.66 -8.64 -1.84
C LYS A 63 1.73 -9.55 -2.44
N ALA A 64 1.47 -10.14 -3.63
CA ALA A 64 2.45 -10.95 -4.34
C ALA A 64 3.69 -10.15 -4.75
N ALA A 65 3.50 -8.90 -5.15
CA ALA A 65 4.59 -7.98 -5.48
C ALA A 65 5.46 -7.67 -4.26
N LEU A 66 4.85 -7.33 -3.13
CA LEU A 66 5.56 -7.09 -1.87
C LEU A 66 6.26 -8.34 -1.36
N PHE A 67 5.61 -9.50 -1.49
CA PHE A 67 6.23 -10.77 -1.18
C PHE A 67 7.47 -11.02 -2.05
N ALA A 68 7.40 -10.78 -3.36
CA ALA A 68 8.56 -10.90 -4.24
C ALA A 68 9.71 -9.97 -3.81
N ILE A 69 9.42 -8.72 -3.44
CA ILE A 69 10.42 -7.76 -2.94
C ILE A 69 11.03 -8.26 -1.61
N SER A 70 10.23 -8.76 -0.67
CA SER A 70 10.71 -9.30 0.60
C SER A 70 11.61 -10.53 0.40
N GLN A 71 11.44 -11.27 -0.70
CA GLN A 71 12.31 -12.38 -1.09
C GLN A 71 13.57 -11.92 -1.86
N GLY A 72 13.77 -10.61 -2.03
CA GLY A 72 14.95 -10.02 -2.68
C GLY A 72 14.78 -9.69 -4.16
N ALA A 73 13.56 -9.69 -4.70
CA ALA A 73 13.32 -9.21 -6.06
C ALA A 73 13.55 -7.69 -6.12
N PRO A 74 14.27 -7.17 -7.14
CA PRO A 74 14.46 -5.73 -7.30
C PRO A 74 13.11 -5.01 -7.45
N ILE A 75 12.93 -3.92 -6.72
CA ILE A 75 11.70 -3.10 -6.78
C ILE A 75 11.41 -2.66 -8.22
N ASP A 76 12.44 -2.29 -8.97
CA ASP A 76 12.29 -1.85 -10.37
C ASP A 76 11.69 -2.93 -11.28
N ASP A 77 12.05 -4.20 -11.05
CA ASP A 77 11.54 -5.34 -11.82
C ASP A 77 10.09 -5.67 -11.46
N VAL A 78 9.71 -5.45 -10.19
CA VAL A 78 8.36 -5.71 -9.69
C VAL A 78 7.37 -4.62 -10.06
N SER A 79 7.80 -3.37 -9.97
CA SER A 79 6.95 -2.19 -10.14
C SER A 79 6.28 -2.04 -11.50
N ILE A 80 6.85 -2.64 -12.54
CA ILE A 80 6.29 -2.62 -13.90
C ILE A 80 4.95 -3.37 -14.00
N TYR A 81 4.67 -4.25 -13.03
CA TYR A 81 3.44 -5.06 -12.96
C TYR A 81 2.33 -4.43 -12.10
N LEU A 82 2.62 -3.32 -11.40
CA LEU A 82 1.71 -2.67 -10.47
C LEU A 82 1.11 -1.39 -11.04
N ASN A 83 -0.12 -1.11 -10.69
CA ASN A 83 -0.76 0.17 -10.92
C ASN A 83 -1.02 0.91 -9.58
N TRP A 84 -1.33 2.22 -9.65
CA TRP A 84 -1.52 3.05 -8.48
C TRP A 84 -2.76 2.65 -7.62
N ARG A 85 -3.82 2.10 -8.24
CA ARG A 85 -5.02 1.64 -7.54
C ARG A 85 -4.75 0.40 -6.68
N ASP A 86 -3.89 -0.49 -7.18
CA ASP A 86 -3.45 -1.65 -6.40
C ASP A 86 -2.74 -1.18 -5.12
N PHE A 87 -2.00 -0.06 -5.20
CA PHE A 87 -1.25 0.48 -4.07
C PHE A 87 -2.16 1.11 -3.00
N GLU A 88 -3.14 1.93 -3.39
CA GLU A 88 -4.13 2.50 -2.46
C GLU A 88 -4.97 1.40 -1.79
N GLY A 89 -5.32 0.35 -2.54
CA GLY A 89 -6.03 -0.82 -2.00
C GLY A 89 -5.28 -1.48 -0.86
N LEU A 90 -3.96 -1.71 -1.02
CA LEU A 90 -3.15 -2.31 0.03
C LEU A 90 -3.00 -1.41 1.26
N VAL A 91 -2.77 -0.11 1.06
CA VAL A 91 -2.69 0.83 2.18
C VAL A 91 -3.97 0.77 3.02
N ALA A 92 -5.12 0.72 2.37
CA ALA A 92 -6.41 0.56 3.03
C ALA A 92 -6.51 -0.78 3.78
N GLU A 93 -6.12 -1.90 3.16
CA GLU A 93 -6.15 -3.23 3.79
C GLU A 93 -5.24 -3.31 5.02
N ILE A 94 -4.05 -2.71 4.97
CA ILE A 94 -3.16 -2.65 6.13
C ILE A 94 -3.81 -1.87 7.27
N LEU A 95 -4.43 -0.72 7.00
CA LEU A 95 -5.16 0.05 8.00
C LEU A 95 -6.34 -0.75 8.60
N GLU A 96 -7.16 -1.40 7.77
CA GLU A 96 -8.25 -2.27 8.24
C GLU A 96 -7.74 -3.38 9.17
N SER A 97 -6.60 -4.00 8.83
CA SER A 97 -5.97 -5.04 9.66
C SER A 97 -5.54 -4.54 11.04
N LYS A 98 -5.41 -3.22 11.21
CA LYS A 98 -5.09 -2.51 12.45
C LYS A 98 -6.32 -1.85 13.10
N ASN A 99 -7.53 -2.28 12.69
CA ASN A 99 -8.82 -1.82 13.21
C ASN A 99 -9.14 -0.33 12.94
N PHE A 100 -8.62 0.23 11.86
CA PHE A 100 -9.06 1.55 11.40
C PHE A 100 -10.31 1.41 10.52
N ASP A 101 -11.26 2.32 10.70
CA ASP A 101 -12.36 2.53 9.76
C ASP A 101 -11.82 3.28 8.52
N ILE A 102 -12.16 2.82 7.31
CA ILE A 102 -11.52 3.29 6.08
C ILE A 102 -12.45 4.13 5.22
N ILE A 103 -11.94 5.25 4.72
CA ILE A 103 -12.53 6.03 3.63
C ILE A 103 -11.50 6.09 2.50
N LYS A 104 -11.89 5.70 1.27
CA LYS A 104 -11.03 5.77 0.07
C LYS A 104 -11.50 6.85 -0.87
N ASN A 105 -10.54 7.51 -1.55
CA ASN A 105 -10.78 8.46 -2.64
C ASN A 105 -11.75 9.59 -2.24
N LEU A 106 -11.55 10.17 -1.04
CA LEU A 106 -12.37 11.29 -0.60
C LEU A 106 -12.06 12.55 -1.40
N VAL A 107 -13.07 13.08 -2.07
CA VAL A 107 -12.97 14.35 -2.79
C VAL A 107 -13.59 15.49 -1.97
N LEU A 108 -12.76 16.37 -1.48
CA LEU A 108 -13.17 17.62 -0.84
C LEU A 108 -13.48 18.67 -1.92
N THR A 109 -14.42 19.56 -1.62
CA THR A 109 -14.85 20.63 -2.54
C THR A 109 -14.51 22.01 -1.98
N LYS A 110 -14.22 22.97 -2.86
CA LYS A 110 -14.00 24.39 -2.54
C LYS A 110 -12.86 24.65 -1.51
N PRO A 111 -11.61 24.44 -1.93
CA PRO A 111 -11.11 23.96 -3.24
C PRO A 111 -11.26 22.46 -3.42
N ARG A 112 -11.22 21.96 -4.67
CA ARG A 112 -11.20 20.52 -4.94
C ARG A 112 -9.86 19.94 -4.53
N MET A 113 -9.90 19.01 -3.60
CA MET A 113 -8.73 18.26 -3.13
C MET A 113 -9.12 16.78 -2.99
N GLU A 114 -8.21 15.87 -3.27
CA GLU A 114 -8.42 14.43 -3.17
C GLU A 114 -7.48 13.86 -2.11
N ILE A 115 -8.02 12.97 -1.29
CA ILE A 115 -7.27 12.21 -0.27
C ILE A 115 -7.43 10.75 -0.63
N ASP A 116 -6.31 10.06 -0.85
CA ASP A 116 -6.31 8.70 -1.39
C ASP A 116 -6.92 7.71 -0.39
N VAL A 117 -6.42 7.72 0.87
CA VAL A 117 -6.91 6.84 1.94
C VAL A 117 -6.96 7.60 3.26
N ILE A 118 -8.05 7.42 4.01
CA ILE A 118 -8.20 7.89 5.38
C ILE A 118 -8.47 6.69 6.26
N GLY A 119 -7.69 6.52 7.32
CA GLY A 119 -7.98 5.57 8.40
C GLY A 119 -8.38 6.31 9.66
N ILE A 120 -9.49 5.93 10.29
CA ILE A 120 -10.01 6.55 11.51
C ILE A 120 -10.04 5.50 12.61
N ASN A 121 -9.40 5.79 13.74
CA ASN A 121 -9.47 4.93 14.92
C ASN A 121 -9.26 5.78 16.19
N HIS A 122 -10.01 5.50 17.27
CA HIS A 122 -9.92 6.17 18.58
C HIS A 122 -9.90 7.71 18.51
N GLY A 123 -10.69 8.32 17.61
CA GLY A 123 -10.76 9.78 17.44
C GLY A 123 -9.57 10.40 16.71
N VAL A 124 -8.65 9.58 16.20
CA VAL A 124 -7.55 10.02 15.36
C VAL A 124 -7.79 9.58 13.92
N ALA A 125 -7.64 10.51 12.97
CA ALA A 125 -7.67 10.25 11.55
C ALA A 125 -6.26 10.33 10.96
N VAL A 126 -5.80 9.28 10.29
CA VAL A 126 -4.58 9.28 9.48
C VAL A 126 -4.96 9.50 8.02
N LEU A 127 -4.54 10.62 7.44
CA LEU A 127 -4.85 10.98 6.05
C LEU A 127 -3.61 10.73 5.18
N ILE A 128 -3.74 9.80 4.27
CA ILE A 128 -2.61 9.25 3.51
C ILE A 128 -2.67 9.68 2.05
N ASP A 129 -1.54 10.16 1.56
CA ASP A 129 -1.25 10.37 0.14
C ASP A 129 -0.32 9.24 -0.32
N CYS A 130 -0.76 8.46 -1.31
CA CYS A 130 -0.08 7.28 -1.81
C CYS A 130 0.84 7.63 -2.98
N LYS A 131 2.14 7.27 -2.91
CA LYS A 131 3.13 7.60 -3.92
C LYS A 131 3.91 6.37 -4.39
N HIS A 132 3.75 5.98 -5.64
CA HIS A 132 4.47 4.84 -6.22
C HIS A 132 5.59 5.26 -7.17
N TRP A 133 6.15 6.44 -7.03
CA TRP A 133 7.19 6.98 -7.90
C TRP A 133 8.57 6.39 -7.58
N LYS A 134 9.35 6.10 -8.61
CA LYS A 134 10.67 5.44 -8.50
C LYS A 134 11.76 6.26 -7.82
N ARG A 135 11.74 7.59 -7.95
CA ARG A 135 12.66 8.51 -7.27
C ARG A 135 12.01 9.87 -7.12
N MET A 136 12.16 10.45 -5.95
CA MET A 136 11.73 11.81 -5.66
C MET A 136 12.93 12.63 -5.17
N SER A 137 13.10 13.84 -5.70
CA SER A 137 14.05 14.79 -5.11
C SER A 137 13.52 15.30 -3.77
N SER A 138 14.42 15.73 -2.88
CA SER A 138 14.04 16.30 -1.59
C SER A 138 13.10 17.52 -1.73
N SER A 139 13.25 18.29 -2.81
CA SER A 139 12.35 19.42 -3.10
C SER A 139 10.95 18.94 -3.50
N ALA A 140 10.83 17.90 -4.32
CA ALA A 140 9.54 17.33 -4.69
C ALA A 140 8.82 16.74 -3.47
N LEU A 141 9.53 16.05 -2.57
CA LEU A 141 8.98 15.54 -1.33
C LEU A 141 8.43 16.65 -0.44
N ARG A 142 9.15 17.76 -0.28
CA ARG A 142 8.67 18.92 0.50
C ARG A 142 7.37 19.51 -0.06
N GLU A 143 7.25 19.61 -1.39
CA GLU A 143 6.02 20.07 -2.04
C GLU A 143 4.85 19.11 -1.85
N ILE A 144 5.10 17.80 -1.87
CA ILE A 144 4.08 16.79 -1.58
C ILE A 144 3.61 16.89 -0.13
N VAL A 145 4.53 16.96 0.83
CA VAL A 145 4.22 17.16 2.25
C VAL A 145 3.38 18.43 2.47
N LYS A 146 3.79 19.55 1.88
CA LYS A 146 3.06 20.81 1.97
C LYS A 146 1.63 20.70 1.43
N LYS A 147 1.45 20.02 0.29
CA LYS A 147 0.12 19.75 -0.28
C LYS A 147 -0.71 18.84 0.61
N GLN A 148 -0.10 17.79 1.17
CA GLN A 148 -0.81 16.87 2.06
C GLN A 148 -1.26 17.57 3.35
N VAL A 149 -0.42 18.39 3.96
CA VAL A 149 -0.79 19.21 5.12
C VAL A 149 -1.96 20.15 4.79
N ALA A 150 -1.97 20.76 3.60
CA ALA A 150 -3.10 21.60 3.17
C ALA A 150 -4.40 20.83 3.00
N ARG A 151 -4.34 19.59 2.46
CA ARG A 151 -5.52 18.69 2.35
C ARG A 151 -6.07 18.31 3.72
N VAL A 152 -5.17 17.98 4.67
CA VAL A 152 -5.59 17.61 6.03
C VAL A 152 -6.22 18.79 6.76
N LYS A 153 -5.66 20.00 6.65
CA LYS A 153 -6.28 21.22 7.19
C LYS A 153 -7.70 21.41 6.63
N HIS A 154 -7.85 21.30 5.30
CA HIS A 154 -9.14 21.45 4.67
C HIS A 154 -10.15 20.35 5.06
N TYR A 155 -9.67 19.13 5.29
CA TYR A 155 -10.49 18.04 5.81
C TYR A 155 -11.01 18.37 7.22
N VAL A 156 -10.13 18.80 8.12
CA VAL A 156 -10.46 19.17 9.51
C VAL A 156 -11.48 20.32 9.53
N GLU A 157 -11.30 21.36 8.73
CA GLU A 157 -12.24 22.50 8.60
C GLU A 157 -13.64 22.06 8.13
N LYS A 158 -13.78 20.94 7.42
CA LYS A 158 -15.05 20.42 6.91
C LYS A 158 -15.66 19.34 7.80
N THR A 159 -14.88 18.77 8.70
CA THR A 159 -15.34 17.70 9.59
C THR A 159 -16.04 18.29 10.82
N GLN A 160 -17.21 17.73 11.17
CA GLN A 160 -17.92 18.10 12.38
C GLN A 160 -17.43 17.24 13.55
N GLY A 161 -17.12 17.87 14.68
CA GLY A 161 -16.66 17.19 15.90
C GLY A 161 -15.14 17.31 16.11
N ALA A 162 -14.70 17.04 17.33
CA ALA A 162 -13.29 17.04 17.68
C ALA A 162 -12.59 15.84 17.02
N ILE A 163 -11.60 16.11 16.20
CA ILE A 163 -10.78 15.08 15.56
C ILE A 163 -9.31 15.53 15.55
N ILE A 164 -8.42 14.59 15.83
CA ILE A 164 -6.98 14.75 15.62
C ILE A 164 -6.65 14.15 14.26
N ALA A 165 -6.15 14.95 13.35
CA ALA A 165 -5.82 14.50 12.00
C ALA A 165 -4.31 14.53 11.75
N VAL A 166 -3.77 13.40 11.27
CA VAL A 166 -2.34 13.22 11.01
C VAL A 166 -2.11 13.08 9.51
N PRO A 167 -1.39 14.01 8.87
CA PRO A 167 -0.94 13.84 7.50
C PRO A 167 0.15 12.78 7.41
N ALA A 168 0.05 11.87 6.46
CA ALA A 168 1.07 10.87 6.19
C ALA A 168 1.25 10.68 4.68
N ILE A 169 2.43 10.21 4.28
CA ILE A 169 2.73 9.81 2.91
C ILE A 169 3.21 8.37 2.95
N VAL A 170 2.59 7.50 2.16
CA VAL A 170 3.04 6.11 2.01
C VAL A 170 3.65 5.95 0.63
N THR A 171 4.86 5.37 0.58
CA THR A 171 5.64 5.23 -0.65
C THR A 171 5.92 3.76 -0.97
N LEU A 172 6.05 3.43 -2.27
CA LEU A 172 6.43 2.08 -2.70
C LEU A 172 7.97 1.90 -2.71
N TYR A 173 8.71 2.95 -3.04
CA TYR A 173 10.14 2.84 -3.42
C TYR A 173 11.14 3.37 -2.39
N GLN A 174 10.68 3.85 -1.24
CA GLN A 174 11.57 4.30 -0.19
C GLN A 174 12.02 3.11 0.66
N GLU A 175 13.27 3.10 1.13
CA GLU A 175 13.80 2.00 1.93
C GLU A 175 13.61 2.23 3.42
N GLU A 176 13.60 3.51 3.88
CA GLU A 176 13.51 3.86 5.29
C GLU A 176 12.43 4.92 5.55
N ILE A 177 11.86 4.89 6.75
CA ILE A 177 10.96 5.94 7.22
C ILE A 177 11.75 7.25 7.33
N SER A 178 11.20 8.32 6.81
CA SER A 178 11.73 9.67 6.94
C SER A 178 10.64 10.67 7.33
N PHE A 179 11.05 11.86 7.79
CA PHE A 179 10.13 12.90 8.24
C PHE A 179 10.46 14.23 7.58
N ILE A 180 9.45 14.96 7.18
CA ILE A 180 9.55 16.36 6.75
C ILE A 180 8.51 17.15 7.54
N ASP A 181 8.92 18.12 8.33
CA ASP A 181 8.05 18.92 9.20
C ASP A 181 7.13 18.06 10.09
N ASN A 182 7.66 16.98 10.66
CA ASN A 182 6.97 15.97 11.45
C ASN A 182 5.89 15.19 10.70
N VAL A 183 5.82 15.29 9.37
CA VAL A 183 4.98 14.44 8.53
C VAL A 183 5.77 13.20 8.15
N PRO A 184 5.29 11.99 8.49
CA PRO A 184 5.98 10.75 8.19
C PRO A 184 5.84 10.40 6.69
N ILE A 185 6.96 9.95 6.12
CA ILE A 185 7.05 9.38 4.77
C ILE A 185 7.47 7.93 4.96
N ILE A 186 6.53 7.02 4.73
CA ILE A 186 6.61 5.64 5.20
C ILE A 186 6.68 4.69 4.01
N PRO A 187 7.73 3.85 3.93
CA PRO A 187 7.75 2.74 2.98
C PRO A 187 6.61 1.77 3.27
N ILE A 188 5.94 1.28 2.24
CA ILE A 188 4.82 0.33 2.40
C ILE A 188 5.21 -0.92 3.19
N LEU A 189 6.45 -1.41 3.04
CA LEU A 189 6.94 -2.57 3.79
C LEU A 189 7.06 -2.33 5.30
N GLN A 190 7.17 -1.06 5.72
CA GLN A 190 7.25 -0.67 7.12
C GLN A 190 5.94 -0.08 7.65
N PHE A 191 4.92 0.07 6.79
CA PHE A 191 3.68 0.75 7.16
C PHE A 191 2.91 0.01 8.27
N SER A 192 2.83 -1.31 8.22
CA SER A 192 2.20 -2.10 9.28
C SER A 192 2.87 -1.92 10.64
N SER A 193 4.22 -1.98 10.69
CA SER A 193 4.98 -1.77 11.93
C SER A 193 4.88 -0.34 12.44
N PHE A 194 4.87 0.65 11.53
CA PHE A 194 4.63 2.05 11.90
C PHE A 194 3.28 2.24 12.60
N LEU A 195 2.22 1.58 12.11
CA LEU A 195 0.89 1.65 12.73
C LEU A 195 0.83 0.97 14.10
N ASP A 196 1.65 -0.05 14.37
CA ASP A 196 1.74 -0.68 15.69
C ASP A 196 2.28 0.28 16.76
N GLU A 197 3.16 1.20 16.37
CA GLU A 197 3.78 2.20 17.24
C GLU A 197 3.10 3.59 17.14
N PHE A 198 2.10 3.74 16.28
CA PHE A 198 1.50 5.02 15.89
C PHE A 198 1.04 5.86 17.08
N TYR A 199 0.26 5.28 17.98
CA TYR A 199 -0.27 6.03 19.14
C TYR A 199 0.80 6.39 20.15
N GLY A 200 1.85 5.56 20.30
CA GLY A 200 2.97 5.84 21.19
C GLY A 200 3.85 6.99 20.72
N ASN A 201 3.85 7.26 19.42
CA ASN A 201 4.67 8.30 18.79
C ASN A 201 3.84 9.51 18.32
N LEU A 202 2.55 9.61 18.69
CA LEU A 202 1.64 10.63 18.17
C LEU A 202 2.13 12.07 18.46
N ASP A 203 2.77 12.29 19.61
CA ASP A 203 3.30 13.60 20.03
C ASP A 203 4.46 14.06 19.13
N ASP A 204 5.18 13.15 18.48
CA ASP A 204 6.27 13.44 17.57
C ASP A 204 5.79 13.67 16.13
N LEU A 205 4.53 13.37 15.85
CA LEU A 205 3.93 13.55 14.54
C LEU A 205 3.27 14.92 14.40
N LYS A 206 3.16 15.36 13.16
CA LYS A 206 2.36 16.55 12.87
C LYS A 206 0.88 16.22 13.03
N THR A 207 0.24 16.88 14.00
CA THR A 207 -1.21 16.84 14.21
C THR A 207 -1.86 18.14 13.73
N ILE A 208 -3.11 18.03 13.29
CA ILE A 208 -4.00 19.14 12.93
C ILE A 208 -5.33 18.85 13.62
N GLU A 209 -5.80 19.79 14.42
CA GLU A 209 -7.00 19.67 15.24
C GLU A 209 -8.05 20.68 14.83
N THR A 210 -9.32 20.40 15.17
CA THR A 210 -10.45 21.34 14.97
C THR A 210 -10.41 22.48 15.95
#